data_c2146e2f8b58911880b7e7ad9e20d7a4
#
_entry.id   c2146e2f8b58911880b7e7ad9e20d7a4
#
_cell.length_a   1.000
_cell.length_b   1.000
_cell.length_c   1.000
_cell.angle_alpha   90.00
_cell.angle_beta   90.00
_cell.angle_gamma   90.00
#
_symmetry.space_group_name_H-M   'P 1'
#
loop_
_entity.id
_entity.type
_entity.pdbx_description
1 polymer ?
#
loop_
_entity_poly.entity_id
_entity_poly.type
_entity_poly.pdbx_seq_one_letter_code
_entity_poly.pdbx_strand_id
1 'polypeptide(L)'
;MPPQPGPDGRTARPALRTIARQPPLIVRGPGATVHAQIEDWLAGEIAVGALVPGDRLPTEHDLAAWFGVSRMTLRHALAELARRGLVTRTVGRHGGTFVAAPKLEQDLTTLAGLSEQLRRHGMVAGARVLTASQRPAGPAAGAALQMSEDDPVFEVRRIRLADGRPIVLERSLFPAARFPGMLDCRLDGSLYELLEVKYGMRPHRARESMEPVTAGVREAEALEVTEGAPLMLVERTAYARSGEPLEFARDLFRGDRTRVVVWTSELAGEL
;
A
#
# COMPACT_ATOMS: atom_id res chain seq x y z
N MET A 1 -8.21 5.52 -41.49
CA MET A 1 -7.43 4.89 -40.44
C MET A 1 -8.00 5.37 -39.12
N PRO A 2 -8.73 4.55 -38.34
CA PRO A 2 -9.28 4.97 -37.06
C PRO A 2 -8.18 5.08 -36.01
N PRO A 3 -8.28 6.01 -35.02
CA PRO A 3 -7.27 6.19 -34.00
C PRO A 3 -7.25 4.97 -33.03
N GLN A 4 -6.07 4.51 -32.71
CA GLN A 4 -5.85 3.44 -31.74
C GLN A 4 -6.21 3.90 -30.33
N PRO A 5 -6.87 3.06 -29.49
CA PRO A 5 -7.14 3.40 -28.10
C PRO A 5 -5.84 3.34 -27.29
N GLY A 6 -5.55 4.42 -26.54
CA GLY A 6 -4.46 4.49 -25.57
C GLY A 6 -4.71 3.57 -24.37
N PRO A 7 -3.67 3.26 -23.58
CA PRO A 7 -3.71 2.24 -22.53
C PRO A 7 -4.32 2.72 -21.22
N ASP A 8 -5.56 3.23 -21.21
CA ASP A 8 -6.31 3.51 -19.97
C ASP A 8 -7.79 3.74 -20.24
N GLY A 9 -8.40 2.80 -20.95
CA GLY A 9 -9.81 2.82 -21.30
C GLY A 9 -10.81 2.45 -20.19
N ARG A 10 -10.55 2.79 -18.93
CA ARG A 10 -11.59 2.80 -17.89
C ARG A 10 -11.96 4.24 -17.56
N THR A 11 -12.82 4.82 -18.37
CA THR A 11 -13.62 5.98 -17.94
C THR A 11 -14.28 5.63 -16.62
N ALA A 12 -13.95 6.38 -15.56
CA ALA A 12 -14.61 6.28 -14.25
C ALA A 12 -16.13 6.33 -14.51
N ARG A 13 -16.82 5.22 -14.24
CA ARG A 13 -18.28 5.15 -14.39
C ARG A 13 -18.86 6.18 -13.43
N PRO A 14 -19.75 7.08 -13.87
CA PRO A 14 -20.42 7.99 -12.95
C PRO A 14 -21.29 7.15 -12.00
N ALA A 15 -21.00 7.17 -10.72
CA ALA A 15 -21.59 6.31 -9.68
C ALA A 15 -23.11 6.43 -9.54
N LEU A 16 -23.75 7.48 -10.08
CA LEU A 16 -25.21 7.59 -10.13
C LEU A 16 -25.89 6.49 -10.97
N ARG A 17 -25.16 5.87 -11.92
CA ARG A 17 -25.67 4.68 -12.64
C ARG A 17 -25.47 3.38 -11.87
N THR A 18 -24.61 3.38 -10.86
CA THR A 18 -24.26 2.20 -10.02
C THR A 18 -25.11 2.20 -8.75
N ILE A 19 -25.47 3.37 -8.19
CA ILE A 19 -26.42 3.48 -7.09
C ILE A 19 -27.84 3.37 -7.67
N ALA A 20 -28.18 2.18 -8.14
CA ALA A 20 -29.50 1.87 -8.71
C ALA A 20 -30.60 1.74 -7.64
N ARG A 21 -30.29 1.96 -6.36
CA ARG A 21 -31.23 1.87 -5.25
C ARG A 21 -31.72 3.25 -4.85
N GLN A 22 -32.97 3.32 -4.38
CA GLN A 22 -33.50 4.54 -3.78
C GLN A 22 -32.69 4.89 -2.52
N PRO A 23 -32.54 6.21 -2.20
CA PRO A 23 -31.88 6.60 -0.96
C PRO A 23 -32.58 5.95 0.24
N PRO A 24 -31.84 5.58 1.29
CA PRO A 24 -32.46 5.09 2.51
C PRO A 24 -33.34 6.17 3.12
N LEU A 25 -34.39 5.75 3.81
CA LEU A 25 -35.20 6.68 4.59
C LEU A 25 -34.35 7.23 5.74
N ILE A 26 -33.98 8.51 5.67
CA ILE A 26 -33.24 9.18 6.73
C ILE A 26 -34.21 9.54 7.85
N VAL A 27 -34.06 8.90 9.00
CA VAL A 27 -34.88 9.15 10.19
C VAL A 27 -34.30 10.29 11.02
N ARG A 28 -35.10 11.31 11.30
CA ARG A 28 -34.73 12.44 12.15
C ARG A 28 -35.40 12.27 13.50
N GLY A 29 -34.63 11.98 14.56
CA GLY A 29 -35.17 11.74 15.91
C GLY A 29 -34.09 11.23 16.88
N PRO A 30 -34.50 10.81 18.11
CA PRO A 30 -33.62 10.15 19.05
C PRO A 30 -33.10 8.84 18.42
N GLY A 31 -31.77 8.68 18.36
CA GLY A 31 -31.12 7.51 17.77
C GLY A 31 -29.87 7.89 17.00
N ALA A 32 -29.53 7.13 15.95
CA ALA A 32 -28.38 7.42 15.11
C ALA A 32 -28.51 8.77 14.42
N THR A 33 -27.45 9.56 14.46
CA THR A 33 -27.39 10.87 13.79
C THR A 33 -27.55 10.72 12.28
N VAL A 34 -28.08 11.77 11.62
CA VAL A 34 -28.29 11.74 10.15
C VAL A 34 -27.01 11.41 9.39
N HIS A 35 -25.87 11.94 9.81
CA HIS A 35 -24.59 11.63 9.15
C HIS A 35 -24.17 10.17 9.37
N ALA A 36 -24.42 9.59 10.57
CA ALA A 36 -24.13 8.17 10.82
C ALA A 36 -24.99 7.24 9.95
N GLN A 37 -26.27 7.56 9.72
CA GLN A 37 -27.12 6.77 8.83
C GLN A 37 -26.63 6.77 7.38
N ILE A 38 -26.13 7.92 6.89
CA ILE A 38 -25.52 8.04 5.55
C ILE A 38 -24.23 7.23 5.47
N GLU A 39 -23.41 7.32 6.52
CA GLU A 39 -22.16 6.58 6.65
C GLU A 39 -22.39 5.08 6.60
N ASP A 40 -23.31 4.57 7.43
CA ASP A 40 -23.63 3.15 7.49
C ASP A 40 -24.19 2.64 6.17
N TRP A 41 -25.02 3.43 5.50
CA TRP A 41 -25.55 3.06 4.19
C TRP A 41 -24.47 2.97 3.12
N LEU A 42 -23.60 4.00 3.01
CA LEU A 42 -22.50 3.97 2.04
C LEU A 42 -21.50 2.85 2.35
N ALA A 43 -21.19 2.62 3.61
CA ALA A 43 -20.34 1.52 4.04
C ALA A 43 -20.98 0.16 3.68
N GLY A 44 -22.29 0.01 3.83
CA GLY A 44 -23.03 -1.17 3.41
C GLY A 44 -22.97 -1.43 1.92
N GLU A 45 -23.15 -0.39 1.08
CA GLU A 45 -23.05 -0.51 -0.38
C GLU A 45 -21.63 -0.90 -0.85
N ILE A 46 -20.61 -0.40 -0.14
CA ILE A 46 -19.21 -0.82 -0.37
C ILE A 46 -19.02 -2.29 0.05
N ALA A 47 -19.53 -2.67 1.22
CA ALA A 47 -19.37 -4.03 1.75
C ALA A 47 -20.03 -5.10 0.89
N VAL A 48 -21.20 -4.80 0.31
CA VAL A 48 -21.91 -5.74 -0.61
C VAL A 48 -21.40 -5.66 -2.05
N GLY A 49 -20.40 -4.81 -2.34
CA GLY A 49 -19.80 -4.68 -3.67
C GLY A 49 -20.68 -3.92 -4.69
N ALA A 50 -21.70 -3.23 -4.25
CA ALA A 50 -22.50 -2.34 -5.12
C ALA A 50 -21.71 -1.08 -5.49
N LEU A 51 -20.85 -0.63 -4.60
CA LEU A 51 -19.78 0.36 -4.82
C LEU A 51 -18.44 -0.34 -4.74
N VAL A 52 -17.68 -0.34 -5.83
CA VAL A 52 -16.38 -1.03 -5.88
C VAL A 52 -15.20 -0.06 -5.79
N PRO A 53 -14.03 -0.51 -5.34
CA PRO A 53 -12.84 0.31 -5.27
C PRO A 53 -12.51 1.03 -6.57
N GLY A 54 -12.30 2.35 -6.49
CA GLY A 54 -12.06 3.24 -7.63
C GLY A 54 -13.31 3.89 -8.21
N ASP A 55 -14.52 3.48 -7.80
CA ASP A 55 -15.74 4.17 -8.19
C ASP A 55 -15.73 5.61 -7.67
N ARG A 56 -16.04 6.55 -8.56
CA ARG A 56 -16.19 7.95 -8.18
C ARG A 56 -17.60 8.16 -7.64
N LEU A 57 -17.71 8.60 -6.39
CA LEU A 57 -19.00 9.04 -5.84
C LEU A 57 -19.49 10.30 -6.56
N PRO A 58 -20.82 10.51 -6.64
CA PRO A 58 -21.38 11.77 -7.11
C PRO A 58 -20.82 12.98 -6.34
N THR A 59 -20.98 14.19 -6.89
CA THR A 59 -20.53 15.39 -6.20
C THR A 59 -21.22 15.53 -4.84
N GLU A 60 -20.57 16.25 -3.89
CA GLU A 60 -21.19 16.53 -2.58
C GLU A 60 -22.55 17.23 -2.72
N HIS A 61 -22.74 18.00 -3.80
CA HIS A 61 -24.00 18.64 -4.08
C HIS A 61 -25.10 17.62 -4.46
N ASP A 62 -24.78 16.74 -5.40
CA ASP A 62 -25.74 15.75 -5.90
C ASP A 62 -26.08 14.72 -4.84
N LEU A 63 -25.08 14.25 -4.07
CA LEU A 63 -25.30 13.32 -2.96
C LEU A 63 -26.14 13.96 -1.84
N ALA A 64 -25.88 15.21 -1.48
CA ALA A 64 -26.66 15.91 -0.46
C ALA A 64 -28.13 16.07 -0.90
N ALA A 65 -28.34 16.42 -2.16
CA ALA A 65 -29.69 16.50 -2.73
C ALA A 65 -30.36 15.11 -2.76
N TRP A 66 -29.61 14.06 -3.14
CA TRP A 66 -30.14 12.70 -3.22
C TRP A 66 -30.56 12.13 -1.87
N PHE A 67 -29.77 12.38 -0.80
CA PHE A 67 -30.12 12.00 0.58
C PHE A 67 -31.13 12.96 1.26
N GLY A 68 -31.46 14.10 0.66
CA GLY A 68 -32.32 15.12 1.26
C GLY A 68 -31.72 15.77 2.52
N VAL A 69 -30.39 15.98 2.54
CA VAL A 69 -29.66 16.52 3.70
C VAL A 69 -28.85 17.77 3.33
N SER A 70 -28.35 18.46 4.38
CA SER A 70 -27.44 19.58 4.18
C SER A 70 -26.07 19.11 3.67
N ARG A 71 -25.36 19.96 2.91
CA ARG A 71 -23.98 19.68 2.48
C ARG A 71 -23.04 19.43 3.67
N MET A 72 -23.25 20.12 4.79
CA MET A 72 -22.43 19.95 5.99
C MET A 72 -22.64 18.56 6.61
N THR A 73 -23.88 18.08 6.68
CA THR A 73 -24.21 16.74 7.17
C THR A 73 -23.55 15.66 6.30
N LEU A 74 -23.63 15.81 4.96
CA LEU A 74 -22.96 14.89 4.05
C LEU A 74 -21.43 14.94 4.19
N ARG A 75 -20.84 16.15 4.31
CA ARG A 75 -19.39 16.28 4.49
C ARG A 75 -18.89 15.60 5.77
N HIS A 76 -19.67 15.64 6.86
CA HIS A 76 -19.36 14.90 8.08
C HIS A 76 -19.34 13.38 7.81
N ALA A 77 -20.37 12.84 7.16
CA ALA A 77 -20.41 11.42 6.80
C ALA A 77 -19.23 11.00 5.92
N LEU A 78 -18.93 11.78 4.87
CA LEU A 78 -17.80 11.50 3.97
C LEU A 78 -16.44 11.64 4.67
N ALA A 79 -16.30 12.56 5.63
CA ALA A 79 -15.08 12.70 6.41
C ALA A 79 -14.85 11.47 7.32
N GLU A 80 -15.92 10.96 7.92
CA GLU A 80 -15.85 9.76 8.74
C GLU A 80 -15.54 8.51 7.92
N LEU A 81 -16.18 8.35 6.75
CA LEU A 81 -15.85 7.28 5.81
C LEU A 81 -14.39 7.37 5.34
N ALA A 82 -13.86 8.58 5.12
CA ALA A 82 -12.46 8.79 4.78
C ALA A 82 -11.53 8.42 5.95
N ARG A 83 -11.89 8.77 7.19
CA ARG A 83 -11.15 8.38 8.39
C ARG A 83 -11.12 6.85 8.56
N ARG A 84 -12.21 6.17 8.23
CA ARG A 84 -12.29 4.69 8.20
C ARG A 84 -11.56 4.08 6.98
N GLY A 85 -11.09 4.89 6.04
CA GLY A 85 -10.41 4.42 4.84
C GLY A 85 -11.32 3.78 3.81
N LEU A 86 -12.65 4.02 3.88
CA LEU A 86 -13.63 3.50 2.93
C LEU A 86 -13.75 4.37 1.68
N VAL A 87 -13.41 5.65 1.78
CA VAL A 87 -13.33 6.57 0.64
C VAL A 87 -12.05 7.39 0.69
N THR A 88 -11.60 7.89 -0.47
CA THR A 88 -10.50 8.83 -0.61
C THR A 88 -11.00 10.11 -1.27
N ARG A 89 -10.42 11.25 -0.88
CA ARG A 89 -10.73 12.56 -1.44
C ARG A 89 -9.52 13.09 -2.19
N THR A 90 -9.70 13.44 -3.45
CA THR A 90 -8.66 14.07 -4.27
C THR A 90 -9.07 15.49 -4.61
N VAL A 91 -8.11 16.42 -4.58
CA VAL A 91 -8.30 17.84 -4.90
C VAL A 91 -7.79 18.10 -6.32
N GLY A 92 -8.37 19.05 -7.03
CA GLY A 92 -7.93 19.47 -8.36
C GLY A 92 -8.97 19.24 -9.45
N ARG A 93 -8.60 19.51 -10.72
CA ARG A 93 -9.51 19.50 -11.89
C ARG A 93 -10.24 18.15 -12.10
N HIS A 94 -9.60 17.05 -11.71
CA HIS A 94 -10.18 15.72 -11.72
C HIS A 94 -10.48 15.18 -10.32
N GLY A 95 -10.53 16.08 -9.33
CA GLY A 95 -10.81 15.75 -7.94
C GLY A 95 -12.21 15.18 -7.72
N GLY A 96 -12.41 14.59 -6.55
CA GLY A 96 -13.68 13.99 -6.15
C GLY A 96 -13.52 13.08 -4.94
N THR A 97 -14.62 12.43 -4.57
CA THR A 97 -14.62 11.36 -3.58
C THR A 97 -14.69 10.03 -4.31
N PHE A 98 -13.80 9.11 -3.99
CA PHE A 98 -13.70 7.79 -4.62
C PHE A 98 -13.80 6.71 -3.55
N VAL A 99 -14.41 5.58 -3.89
CA VAL A 99 -14.37 4.38 -3.04
C VAL A 99 -12.93 3.92 -2.93
N ALA A 100 -12.44 3.79 -1.69
CA ALA A 100 -11.07 3.40 -1.44
C ALA A 100 -10.88 1.90 -1.72
N ALA A 101 -9.72 1.53 -2.25
CA ALA A 101 -9.30 0.14 -2.24
C ALA A 101 -9.03 -0.31 -0.80
N PRO A 102 -9.32 -1.57 -0.45
CA PRO A 102 -8.90 -2.13 0.83
C PRO A 102 -7.40 -1.86 1.04
N LYS A 103 -7.04 -1.41 2.24
CA LYS A 103 -5.62 -1.26 2.57
C LYS A 103 -5.02 -2.65 2.71
N LEU A 104 -3.82 -2.83 2.16
CA LEU A 104 -3.02 -4.00 2.46
C LEU A 104 -2.69 -3.99 3.96
N GLU A 105 -3.12 -5.00 4.67
CA GLU A 105 -2.71 -5.23 6.04
C GLU A 105 -1.35 -5.90 6.03
N GLN A 106 -0.34 -5.17 6.46
CA GLN A 106 1.00 -5.70 6.63
C GLN A 106 1.12 -6.31 8.02
N ASP A 107 1.19 -7.63 8.05
CA ASP A 107 1.45 -8.39 9.27
C ASP A 107 2.96 -8.46 9.51
N LEU A 108 3.44 -7.80 10.56
CA LEU A 108 4.84 -7.78 10.95
C LEU A 108 5.24 -8.95 11.86
N THR A 109 4.30 -9.79 12.23
CA THR A 109 4.59 -10.98 13.04
C THR A 109 5.17 -12.12 12.19
N THR A 110 5.11 -11.98 10.86
CA THR A 110 5.59 -12.99 9.92
C THR A 110 6.60 -12.40 8.94
N LEU A 111 7.64 -13.18 8.60
CA LEU A 111 8.63 -12.85 7.56
C LEU A 111 8.13 -13.18 6.15
N ALA A 112 6.82 -13.13 5.93
CA ALA A 112 6.28 -13.29 4.59
C ALA A 112 6.69 -12.11 3.73
N GLY A 113 7.37 -12.37 2.61
CA GLY A 113 7.68 -11.32 1.64
C GLY A 113 6.41 -10.67 1.10
N LEU A 114 6.50 -9.42 0.65
CA LEU A 114 5.34 -8.64 0.18
C LEU A 114 4.50 -9.38 -0.87
N SER A 115 5.13 -10.15 -1.77
CA SER A 115 4.41 -10.95 -2.78
C SER A 115 3.49 -12.00 -2.14
N GLU A 116 3.93 -12.63 -1.07
CA GLU A 116 3.13 -13.61 -0.34
C GLU A 116 2.00 -12.93 0.44
N GLN A 117 2.27 -11.81 1.08
CA GLN A 117 1.26 -11.02 1.79
C GLN A 117 0.15 -10.56 0.83
N LEU A 118 0.50 -10.04 -0.35
CA LEU A 118 -0.46 -9.64 -1.38
C LEU A 118 -1.33 -10.83 -1.82
N ARG A 119 -0.72 -11.99 -2.07
CA ARG A 119 -1.46 -13.21 -2.44
C ARG A 119 -2.44 -13.65 -1.35
N ARG A 120 -2.06 -13.59 -0.07
CA ARG A 120 -2.96 -13.91 1.05
C ARG A 120 -4.19 -12.98 1.12
N HIS A 121 -4.04 -11.74 0.65
CA HIS A 121 -5.15 -10.78 0.55
C HIS A 121 -5.89 -10.85 -0.80
N GLY A 122 -5.63 -11.88 -1.61
CA GLY A 122 -6.28 -12.05 -2.92
C GLY A 122 -5.85 -11.05 -3.98
N MET A 123 -4.75 -10.31 -3.76
CA MET A 123 -4.24 -9.31 -4.69
C MET A 123 -3.18 -9.92 -5.62
N VAL A 124 -3.14 -9.45 -6.86
CA VAL A 124 -2.11 -9.83 -7.82
C VAL A 124 -0.83 -9.03 -7.52
N ALA A 125 0.19 -9.76 -7.07
CA ALA A 125 1.50 -9.16 -6.80
C ALA A 125 2.29 -8.94 -8.09
N GLY A 126 2.91 -7.76 -8.25
CA GLY A 126 3.82 -7.44 -9.33
C GLY A 126 4.99 -6.60 -8.85
N ALA A 127 6.02 -6.48 -9.69
CA ALA A 127 7.11 -5.55 -9.46
C ALA A 127 7.65 -5.00 -10.78
N ARG A 128 8.07 -3.74 -10.76
CA ARG A 128 8.79 -3.07 -11.84
C ARG A 128 10.17 -2.70 -11.32
N VAL A 129 11.21 -3.33 -11.87
CA VAL A 129 12.60 -3.02 -11.54
C VAL A 129 12.95 -1.65 -12.10
N LEU A 130 13.41 -0.75 -11.24
CA LEU A 130 13.88 0.58 -11.63
C LEU A 130 15.38 0.55 -11.93
N THR A 131 16.15 -0.01 -11.01
CA THR A 131 17.60 -0.19 -11.14
C THR A 131 18.05 -1.43 -10.40
N ALA A 132 19.08 -2.09 -10.91
CA ALA A 132 19.81 -3.14 -10.24
C ALA A 132 21.29 -2.96 -10.56
N SER A 133 22.13 -2.74 -9.54
CA SER A 133 23.55 -2.44 -9.74
C SER A 133 24.38 -2.84 -8.53
N GLN A 134 25.69 -3.00 -8.74
CA GLN A 134 26.66 -3.16 -7.66
C GLN A 134 27.19 -1.78 -7.25
N ARG A 135 27.34 -1.59 -5.94
CA ARG A 135 27.91 -0.36 -5.36
C ARG A 135 28.53 -0.64 -3.99
N PRO A 136 29.34 0.28 -3.43
CA PRO A 136 29.73 0.22 -2.02
C PRO A 136 28.52 0.26 -1.10
N ALA A 137 28.59 -0.44 0.05
CA ALA A 137 27.49 -0.50 1.03
C ALA A 137 27.11 0.89 1.56
N GLY A 138 28.12 1.68 1.86
CA GLY A 138 27.97 2.94 2.57
C GLY A 138 27.70 2.73 4.07
N PRO A 139 27.71 3.81 4.88
CA PRO A 139 27.71 3.70 6.35
C PRO A 139 26.51 2.94 6.90
N ALA A 140 25.29 3.28 6.45
CA ALA A 140 24.05 2.68 6.98
C ALA A 140 23.95 1.18 6.67
N ALA A 141 24.18 0.78 5.42
CA ALA A 141 24.11 -0.62 5.03
C ALA A 141 25.30 -1.41 5.57
N GLY A 142 26.52 -0.82 5.62
CA GLY A 142 27.68 -1.44 6.23
C GLY A 142 27.44 -1.81 7.69
N ALA A 143 26.91 -0.87 8.48
CA ALA A 143 26.54 -1.12 9.87
C ALA A 143 25.44 -2.19 10.00
N ALA A 144 24.37 -2.12 9.21
CA ALA A 144 23.25 -3.06 9.25
C ALA A 144 23.66 -4.48 8.80
N LEU A 145 24.49 -4.57 7.76
CA LEU A 145 24.97 -5.84 7.18
C LEU A 145 26.24 -6.38 7.85
N GLN A 146 26.79 -5.65 8.86
CA GLN A 146 28.01 -6.03 9.59
C GLN A 146 29.22 -6.21 8.66
N MET A 147 29.40 -5.27 7.73
CA MET A 147 30.45 -5.27 6.72
C MET A 147 31.06 -3.86 6.59
N SER A 148 32.20 -3.73 5.88
CA SER A 148 32.77 -2.41 5.62
C SER A 148 31.84 -1.57 4.74
N GLU A 149 31.88 -0.25 4.94
CA GLU A 149 31.12 0.67 4.07
C GLU A 149 31.61 0.65 2.60
N ASP A 150 32.84 0.22 2.37
CA ASP A 150 33.44 0.07 1.06
C ASP A 150 33.14 -1.30 0.41
N ASP A 151 32.68 -2.29 1.22
CA ASP A 151 32.37 -3.61 0.69
C ASP A 151 31.25 -3.56 -0.35
N PRO A 152 31.32 -4.39 -1.40
CA PRO A 152 30.33 -4.37 -2.47
C PRO A 152 28.99 -4.97 -2.03
N VAL A 153 27.92 -4.28 -2.36
CA VAL A 153 26.54 -4.76 -2.26
C VAL A 153 25.85 -4.67 -3.62
N PHE A 154 24.87 -5.55 -3.82
CA PHE A 154 23.89 -5.40 -4.90
C PHE A 154 22.73 -4.57 -4.39
N GLU A 155 22.48 -3.44 -5.02
CA GLU A 155 21.32 -2.60 -4.81
C GLU A 155 20.25 -2.91 -5.83
N VAL A 156 19.05 -3.28 -5.37
CA VAL A 156 17.86 -3.50 -6.21
C VAL A 156 16.80 -2.49 -5.80
N ARG A 157 16.38 -1.65 -6.74
CA ARG A 157 15.29 -0.68 -6.54
C ARG A 157 14.10 -1.07 -7.40
N ARG A 158 12.93 -1.17 -6.80
CA ARG A 158 11.72 -1.63 -7.48
C ARG A 158 10.50 -0.84 -7.04
N ILE A 159 9.52 -0.74 -7.92
CA ILE A 159 8.17 -0.39 -7.53
C ILE A 159 7.39 -1.69 -7.40
N ARG A 160 6.84 -1.95 -6.20
CA ARG A 160 5.97 -3.09 -5.97
C ARG A 160 4.53 -2.69 -6.29
N LEU A 161 3.83 -3.61 -6.94
CA LEU A 161 2.48 -3.39 -7.44
C LEU A 161 1.51 -4.34 -6.77
N ALA A 162 0.34 -3.83 -6.42
CA ALA A 162 -0.84 -4.58 -6.02
C ALA A 162 -1.94 -4.31 -7.06
N ASP A 163 -2.40 -5.35 -7.76
CA ASP A 163 -3.36 -5.24 -8.86
C ASP A 163 -2.94 -4.21 -9.93
N GLY A 164 -1.64 -4.22 -10.29
CA GLY A 164 -1.06 -3.34 -11.28
C GLY A 164 -0.81 -1.89 -10.82
N ARG A 165 -1.13 -1.54 -9.58
CA ARG A 165 -0.95 -0.17 -9.05
C ARG A 165 0.19 -0.10 -8.03
N PRO A 166 1.01 0.97 -8.04
CA PRO A 166 2.09 1.15 -7.06
C PRO A 166 1.60 1.11 -5.62
N ILE A 167 2.33 0.38 -4.77
CA ILE A 167 2.05 0.28 -3.34
C ILE A 167 3.29 0.53 -2.48
N VAL A 168 4.47 0.13 -2.96
CA VAL A 168 5.75 0.32 -2.27
C VAL A 168 6.83 0.72 -3.26
N LEU A 169 7.68 1.69 -2.89
CA LEU A 169 8.98 1.93 -3.49
C LEU A 169 10.02 1.22 -2.61
N GLU A 170 10.53 0.10 -3.11
CA GLU A 170 11.43 -0.81 -2.42
C GLU A 170 12.89 -0.53 -2.83
N ARG A 171 13.78 -0.54 -1.85
CA ARG A 171 15.22 -0.47 -2.04
C ARG A 171 15.88 -1.49 -1.14
N SER A 172 16.42 -2.56 -1.72
CA SER A 172 17.08 -3.65 -1.01
C SER A 172 18.56 -3.71 -1.38
N LEU A 173 19.40 -3.93 -0.37
CA LEU A 173 20.85 -4.10 -0.49
C LEU A 173 21.25 -5.47 0.05
N PHE A 174 22.01 -6.21 -0.75
CA PHE A 174 22.47 -7.57 -0.46
C PHE A 174 23.99 -7.64 -0.52
N PRO A 175 24.70 -8.28 0.42
CA PRO A 175 26.14 -8.48 0.34
C PRO A 175 26.53 -9.22 -0.92
N ALA A 176 27.30 -8.59 -1.84
CA ALA A 176 27.59 -9.16 -3.17
C ALA A 176 28.33 -10.50 -3.08
N ALA A 177 29.23 -10.65 -2.10
CA ALA A 177 29.97 -11.89 -1.88
C ALA A 177 29.09 -13.10 -1.53
N ARG A 178 27.90 -12.87 -0.97
CA ARG A 178 26.96 -13.96 -0.60
C ARG A 178 26.05 -14.39 -1.75
N PHE A 179 25.83 -13.51 -2.72
CA PHE A 179 24.84 -13.72 -3.77
C PHE A 179 25.45 -13.57 -5.17
N PRO A 180 26.52 -14.32 -5.52
CA PRO A 180 27.19 -14.18 -6.82
C PRO A 180 26.19 -14.39 -7.98
N GLY A 181 26.25 -13.50 -8.99
CA GLY A 181 25.35 -13.57 -10.14
C GLY A 181 23.88 -13.23 -9.84
N MET A 182 23.59 -12.51 -8.74
CA MET A 182 22.22 -12.11 -8.40
C MET A 182 21.63 -11.15 -9.45
N LEU A 183 22.45 -10.26 -10.01
CA LEU A 183 22.00 -9.28 -10.99
C LEU A 183 21.62 -9.92 -12.34
N ASP A 184 22.07 -11.14 -12.62
CA ASP A 184 21.72 -11.88 -13.83
C ASP A 184 20.37 -12.62 -13.71
N CYS A 185 19.74 -12.55 -12.52
CA CYS A 185 18.48 -13.21 -12.25
C CYS A 185 17.30 -12.30 -12.57
N ARG A 186 16.12 -12.92 -12.67
CA ARG A 186 14.87 -12.17 -12.70
C ARG A 186 14.60 -11.52 -11.32
N LEU A 187 14.60 -10.20 -11.29
CA LEU A 187 14.42 -9.42 -10.05
C LEU A 187 13.01 -8.83 -9.91
N ASP A 188 12.09 -9.13 -10.84
CA ASP A 188 10.69 -8.70 -10.83
C ASP A 188 9.76 -9.61 -10.02
N GLY A 189 10.28 -10.75 -9.54
CA GLY A 189 9.59 -11.70 -8.67
C GLY A 189 9.82 -11.46 -7.18
N SER A 190 9.65 -12.51 -6.36
CA SER A 190 9.99 -12.52 -4.95
C SER A 190 11.50 -12.67 -4.76
N LEU A 191 12.16 -11.66 -4.14
CA LEU A 191 13.58 -11.77 -3.85
C LEU A 191 13.85 -12.85 -2.80
N TYR A 192 12.98 -13.05 -1.82
CA TYR A 192 13.16 -14.11 -0.82
C TYR A 192 13.04 -15.51 -1.39
N GLU A 193 12.13 -15.72 -2.36
CA GLU A 193 12.08 -16.98 -3.13
C GLU A 193 13.36 -17.16 -3.97
N LEU A 194 13.88 -16.09 -4.58
CA LEU A 194 15.15 -16.14 -5.31
C LEU A 194 16.31 -16.53 -4.39
N LEU A 195 16.41 -15.90 -3.21
CA LEU A 195 17.46 -16.23 -2.23
C LEU A 195 17.38 -17.69 -1.77
N GLU A 196 16.17 -18.19 -1.55
CA GLU A 196 15.94 -19.59 -1.15
C GLU A 196 16.30 -20.56 -2.26
N VAL A 197 15.76 -20.36 -3.46
CA VAL A 197 15.91 -21.31 -4.57
C VAL A 197 17.34 -21.36 -5.11
N LYS A 198 17.96 -20.18 -5.29
CA LYS A 198 19.28 -20.12 -5.93
C LYS A 198 20.44 -20.29 -4.94
N TYR A 199 20.30 -19.79 -3.71
CA TYR A 199 21.41 -19.75 -2.74
C TYR A 199 21.15 -20.58 -1.49
N GLY A 200 19.97 -21.20 -1.34
CA GLY A 200 19.59 -21.92 -0.13
C GLY A 200 19.47 -21.06 1.12
N MET A 201 19.34 -19.73 0.93
CA MET A 201 19.34 -18.74 2.01
C MET A 201 17.98 -18.05 2.07
N ARG A 202 17.20 -18.36 3.11
CA ARG A 202 15.93 -17.65 3.39
C ARG A 202 16.06 -16.86 4.68
N PRO A 203 15.57 -15.61 4.73
CA PRO A 203 15.45 -14.88 5.97
C PRO A 203 14.67 -15.67 7.03
N HIS A 204 15.22 -15.73 8.25
CA HIS A 204 14.62 -16.44 9.39
C HIS A 204 14.11 -15.50 10.47
N ARG A 205 14.72 -14.34 10.60
CA ARG A 205 14.28 -13.24 11.48
C ARG A 205 14.59 -11.91 10.83
N ALA A 206 13.87 -10.86 11.21
CA ALA A 206 14.20 -9.49 10.84
C ALA A 206 14.05 -8.56 12.03
N ARG A 207 14.82 -7.47 11.97
CA ARG A 207 14.58 -6.27 12.77
C ARG A 207 14.00 -5.23 11.85
N GLU A 208 12.87 -4.66 12.25
CA GLU A 208 12.20 -3.60 11.49
C GLU A 208 12.02 -2.37 12.35
N SER A 209 12.16 -1.19 11.74
CA SER A 209 11.71 0.08 12.30
C SER A 209 10.81 0.78 11.30
N MET A 210 9.83 1.53 11.81
CA MET A 210 8.84 2.23 11.01
C MET A 210 8.76 3.69 11.41
N GLU A 211 8.75 4.55 10.41
CA GLU A 211 8.65 5.98 10.58
C GLU A 211 7.64 6.58 9.58
N PRO A 212 6.76 7.49 10.03
CA PRO A 212 5.95 8.28 9.12
C PRO A 212 6.83 9.31 8.40
N VAL A 213 6.74 9.34 7.07
CA VAL A 213 7.45 10.31 6.23
C VAL A 213 6.51 10.87 5.18
N THR A 214 6.94 11.89 4.46
CA THR A 214 6.18 12.46 3.33
C THR A 214 6.90 12.17 2.02
N ALA A 215 6.12 12.00 0.95
CA ALA A 215 6.64 11.79 -0.39
C ALA A 215 7.35 13.06 -0.90
N GLY A 216 8.62 12.95 -1.26
CA GLY A 216 9.29 13.94 -2.09
C GLY A 216 8.88 13.79 -3.56
N VAL A 217 9.39 14.67 -4.43
CA VAL A 217 9.02 14.69 -5.85
C VAL A 217 9.24 13.33 -6.54
N ARG A 218 10.39 12.68 -6.29
CA ARG A 218 10.75 11.38 -6.93
C ARG A 218 9.90 10.23 -6.41
N GLU A 219 9.65 10.20 -5.11
CA GLU A 219 8.78 9.21 -4.47
C GLU A 219 7.33 9.37 -4.93
N ALA A 220 6.86 10.61 -5.04
CA ALA A 220 5.52 10.94 -5.51
C ALA A 220 5.29 10.46 -6.96
N GLU A 221 6.25 10.73 -7.84
CA GLU A 221 6.21 10.24 -9.22
C GLU A 221 6.22 8.70 -9.29
N ALA A 222 7.15 8.05 -8.58
CA ALA A 222 7.30 6.60 -8.59
C ALA A 222 6.07 5.87 -8.03
N LEU A 223 5.44 6.42 -6.99
CA LEU A 223 4.29 5.84 -6.29
C LEU A 223 2.94 6.34 -6.82
N GLU A 224 2.94 7.26 -7.81
CA GLU A 224 1.70 7.86 -8.37
C GLU A 224 0.84 8.50 -7.28
N VAL A 225 1.47 9.30 -6.41
CA VAL A 225 0.83 10.09 -5.36
C VAL A 225 1.18 11.57 -5.53
N THR A 226 0.57 12.44 -4.75
CA THR A 226 0.95 13.86 -4.71
C THR A 226 2.21 14.05 -3.87
N GLU A 227 3.03 15.03 -4.21
CA GLU A 227 4.10 15.49 -3.33
C GLU A 227 3.54 15.84 -1.94
N GLY A 228 4.26 15.47 -0.88
CA GLY A 228 3.80 15.62 0.49
C GLY A 228 2.80 14.54 0.94
N ALA A 229 2.40 13.60 0.09
CA ALA A 229 1.54 12.49 0.51
C ALA A 229 2.18 11.69 1.66
N PRO A 230 1.37 11.22 2.63
CA PRO A 230 1.89 10.43 3.74
C PRO A 230 2.38 9.06 3.26
N LEU A 231 3.62 8.74 3.61
CA LEU A 231 4.24 7.45 3.41
C LEU A 231 4.67 6.87 4.75
N MET A 232 4.88 5.56 4.79
CA MET A 232 5.52 4.89 5.91
C MET A 232 6.85 4.29 5.42
N LEU A 233 7.95 4.80 5.96
CA LEU A 233 9.26 4.19 5.78
C LEU A 233 9.36 2.98 6.69
N VAL A 234 9.67 1.82 6.11
CA VAL A 234 10.05 0.61 6.83
C VAL A 234 11.51 0.33 6.52
N GLU A 235 12.36 0.42 7.53
CA GLU A 235 13.75 0.00 7.44
C GLU A 235 13.88 -1.39 8.06
N ARG A 236 14.46 -2.33 7.31
CA ARG A 236 14.56 -3.74 7.68
C ARG A 236 15.99 -4.23 7.57
N THR A 237 16.44 -4.99 8.55
CA THR A 237 17.59 -5.88 8.42
C THR A 237 17.10 -7.32 8.60
N ALA A 238 17.26 -8.14 7.56
CA ALA A 238 16.86 -9.54 7.56
C ALA A 238 18.08 -10.45 7.78
N TYR A 239 17.90 -11.50 8.57
CA TYR A 239 18.98 -12.40 9.00
C TYR A 239 18.67 -13.84 8.63
N ALA A 240 19.71 -14.59 8.28
CA ALA A 240 19.69 -16.04 8.16
C ALA A 240 19.44 -16.72 9.52
N ARG A 241 19.20 -18.03 9.50
CA ARG A 241 19.11 -18.87 10.71
C ARG A 241 20.42 -18.85 11.53
N SER A 242 21.56 -18.74 10.88
CA SER A 242 22.88 -18.59 11.50
C SER A 242 23.06 -17.27 12.27
N GLY A 243 22.17 -16.29 12.04
CA GLY A 243 22.27 -14.95 12.60
C GLY A 243 22.98 -13.95 11.70
N GLU A 244 23.48 -14.36 10.56
CA GLU A 244 24.15 -13.48 9.61
C GLU A 244 23.14 -12.59 8.88
N PRO A 245 23.43 -11.28 8.66
CA PRO A 245 22.57 -10.41 7.89
C PRO A 245 22.63 -10.75 6.41
N LEU A 246 21.45 -10.83 5.79
CA LEU A 246 21.28 -11.15 4.37
C LEU A 246 20.85 -9.95 3.53
N GLU A 247 20.04 -9.07 4.12
CA GLU A 247 19.44 -7.92 3.44
C GLU A 247 19.36 -6.72 4.39
N PHE A 248 19.64 -5.53 3.84
CA PHE A 248 19.22 -4.26 4.41
C PHE A 248 18.29 -3.58 3.41
N ALA A 249 17.06 -3.32 3.83
CA ALA A 249 16.03 -2.73 2.99
C ALA A 249 15.48 -1.42 3.58
N ARG A 250 15.07 -0.52 2.68
CA ARG A 250 14.33 0.71 3.00
C ARG A 250 13.16 0.81 2.03
N ASP A 251 11.98 0.59 2.55
CA ASP A 251 10.75 0.46 1.79
C ASP A 251 9.80 1.60 2.13
N LEU A 252 9.34 2.34 1.13
CA LEU A 252 8.38 3.43 1.29
C LEU A 252 6.99 2.94 0.89
N PHE A 253 6.16 2.67 1.87
CA PHE A 253 4.78 2.22 1.69
C PHE A 253 3.83 3.41 1.55
N ARG A 254 2.88 3.31 0.64
CA ARG A 254 1.79 4.28 0.51
C ARG A 254 0.88 4.19 1.74
N GLY A 255 0.79 5.28 2.52
CA GLY A 255 -0.05 5.33 3.73
C GLY A 255 -1.56 5.30 3.44
N ASP A 256 -1.97 5.68 2.22
CA ASP A 256 -3.37 5.59 1.79
C ASP A 256 -3.78 4.16 1.43
N ARG A 257 -2.83 3.26 1.14
CA ARG A 257 -3.07 1.88 0.69
C ARG A 257 -2.52 0.79 1.61
N THR A 258 -1.81 1.16 2.68
CA THR A 258 -1.20 0.20 3.61
C THR A 258 -1.63 0.49 5.04
N ARG A 259 -1.80 -0.58 5.82
CA ARG A 259 -2.03 -0.57 7.26
C ARG A 259 -1.11 -1.59 7.90
N VAL A 260 -0.49 -1.24 9.02
CA VAL A 260 0.25 -2.20 9.84
C VAL A 260 -0.68 -2.76 10.92
N VAL A 261 -0.69 -4.07 11.06
CA VAL A 261 -1.42 -4.78 12.12
C VAL A 261 -0.42 -5.61 12.90
N VAL A 262 -0.41 -5.43 14.22
CA VAL A 262 0.44 -6.18 15.14
C VAL A 262 -0.46 -6.80 16.20
N TRP A 263 -0.35 -8.10 16.37
CA TRP A 263 -1.01 -8.81 17.47
C TRP A 263 -0.08 -8.83 18.68
N THR A 264 -0.55 -8.29 19.79
CA THR A 264 0.15 -8.35 21.07
C THR A 264 -0.59 -9.31 21.99
N SER A 265 0.15 -10.27 22.59
CA SER A 265 -0.38 -11.10 23.68
C SER A 265 0.41 -10.80 24.93
N GLU A 266 -0.22 -10.96 26.10
CA GLU A 266 0.51 -10.97 27.35
C GLU A 266 1.53 -12.10 27.31
N LEU A 267 2.79 -11.80 27.61
CA LEU A 267 3.80 -12.85 27.79
C LEU A 267 3.29 -13.74 28.93
N ALA A 268 3.03 -15.01 28.64
CA ALA A 268 2.76 -15.98 29.71
C ALA A 268 4.00 -15.93 30.62
N GLY A 269 3.80 -15.35 31.81
CA GLY A 269 4.86 -15.29 32.81
C GLY A 269 5.31 -16.71 33.10
N GLU A 270 6.58 -16.96 32.94
CA GLU A 270 7.21 -18.13 33.54
C GLU A 270 7.03 -17.99 35.07
N LEU A 271 6.16 -18.83 35.64
CA LEU A 271 6.06 -19.11 37.07
C LEU A 271 7.07 -20.20 37.39
#